data_cc70728bc5fc4d4daacd70a8095b67f4
#
_entry.id   cc70728bc5fc4d4daacd70a8095b67f4
#
_cell.length_a   1.000
_cell.length_b   1.000
_cell.length_c   1.000
_cell.angle_alpha   90.00
_cell.angle_beta   90.00
_cell.angle_gamma   90.00
#
_symmetry.space_group_name_H-M   'P 1'
#
loop_
_entity.id
_entity.type
_entity.pdbx_description
1 polymer ?
#
loop_
_entity_poly.entity_id
_entity_poly.type
_entity_poly.pdbx_seq_one_letter_code
_entity_poly.pdbx_strand_id
1 'polypeptide(L)'
;FVNEVVAPAELMAAAKRWAAQICELSPMSIRASKEAVYKGLDEPTLAEAIGGQMKYPAIRALFGSEDFKEGPMAFAQKRAPQWKGR
;
A
#
# COMPACT_ATOMS: atom_id res chain seq x y z
N PHE A 1 -3.55 15.23 -10.59
CA PHE A 1 -4.03 14.16 -11.50
C PHE A 1 -2.87 13.41 -12.18
N VAL A 2 -1.78 14.11 -12.49
CA VAL A 2 -0.56 13.54 -13.07
C VAL A 2 0.56 13.68 -12.05
N ASN A 3 1.26 12.59 -11.72
CA ASN A 3 2.34 12.63 -10.73
C ASN A 3 3.62 13.26 -11.28
N GLU A 4 3.91 13.04 -12.55
CA GLU A 4 5.13 13.52 -13.20
C GLU A 4 4.93 13.63 -14.72
N VAL A 5 5.55 14.63 -15.33
CA VAL A 5 5.64 14.79 -16.79
C VAL A 5 7.10 14.72 -17.18
N VAL A 6 7.41 13.83 -18.11
CA VAL A 6 8.78 13.59 -18.59
C VAL A 6 8.82 13.57 -20.11
N ALA A 7 10.02 13.72 -20.69
CA ALA A 7 10.19 13.51 -22.12
C ALA A 7 9.81 12.06 -22.54
N PRO A 8 9.28 11.85 -23.76
CA PRO A 8 8.86 10.50 -24.20
C PRO A 8 9.93 9.42 -24.04
N ALA A 9 11.19 9.75 -24.30
CA ALA A 9 12.30 8.82 -24.13
C ALA A 9 12.56 8.39 -22.66
N GLU A 10 12.11 9.20 -21.69
CA GLU A 10 12.33 8.98 -20.27
C GLU A 10 11.13 8.30 -19.58
N LEU A 11 10.02 8.12 -20.29
CA LEU A 11 8.77 7.60 -19.72
C LEU A 11 8.97 6.27 -19.01
N MET A 12 9.65 5.31 -19.63
CA MET A 12 9.87 3.98 -19.03
C MET A 12 10.81 4.02 -17.82
N ALA A 13 11.79 4.90 -17.83
CA ALA A 13 12.68 5.10 -16.69
C ALA A 13 11.91 5.69 -15.49
N ALA A 14 11.09 6.69 -15.73
CA ALA A 14 10.22 7.30 -14.72
C ALA A 14 9.22 6.27 -14.15
N ALA A 15 8.54 5.52 -15.00
CA ALA A 15 7.60 4.47 -14.57
C ALA A 15 8.27 3.40 -13.70
N LYS A 16 9.46 2.94 -14.09
CA LYS A 16 10.24 1.97 -13.30
C LYS A 16 10.67 2.53 -11.95
N ARG A 17 11.05 3.80 -11.88
CA ARG A 17 11.39 4.47 -10.62
C ARG A 17 10.19 4.50 -9.67
N TRP A 18 9.00 4.89 -10.14
CA TRP A 18 7.78 4.87 -9.36
C TRP A 18 7.40 3.47 -8.90
N ALA A 19 7.50 2.46 -9.78
CA ALA A 19 7.25 1.07 -9.43
C ALA A 19 8.23 0.55 -8.36
N ALA A 20 9.51 0.90 -8.46
CA ALA A 20 10.51 0.53 -7.47
C ALA A 20 10.18 1.07 -6.07
N GLN A 21 9.78 2.34 -5.97
CA GLN A 21 9.34 2.93 -4.69
C GLN A 21 8.17 2.18 -4.07
N ILE A 22 7.19 1.76 -4.87
CA ILE A 22 6.06 0.96 -4.39
C ILE A 22 6.56 -0.42 -3.90
N CYS A 23 7.51 -1.03 -4.58
CA CYS A 23 8.08 -2.33 -4.21
C CYS A 23 8.93 -2.29 -2.92
N GLU A 24 9.33 -1.13 -2.43
CA GLU A 24 9.99 -0.98 -1.13
C GLU A 24 9.04 -1.14 0.07
N LEU A 25 7.73 -1.08 -0.19
CA LEU A 25 6.70 -1.16 0.84
C LEU A 25 6.20 -2.59 1.02
N SER A 26 5.57 -2.86 2.18
CA SER A 26 4.95 -4.17 2.42
C SER A 26 3.91 -4.49 1.33
N PRO A 27 4.03 -5.64 0.64
CA PRO A 27 3.01 -6.05 -0.34
C PRO A 27 1.63 -6.25 0.30
N MET A 28 1.56 -6.60 1.59
CA MET A 28 0.30 -6.68 2.33
C MET A 28 -0.33 -5.30 2.50
N SER A 29 0.47 -4.28 2.85
CA SER A 29 -0.02 -2.90 2.99
C SER A 29 -0.49 -2.33 1.66
N ILE A 30 0.24 -2.57 0.58
CA ILE A 30 -0.16 -2.11 -0.77
C ILE A 30 -1.50 -2.71 -1.19
N ARG A 31 -1.69 -4.03 -0.99
CA ARG A 31 -2.96 -4.71 -1.32
C ARG A 31 -4.12 -4.17 -0.48
N ALA A 32 -3.90 -3.99 0.82
CA ALA A 32 -4.90 -3.46 1.74
C ALA A 32 -5.31 -2.03 1.39
N SER A 33 -4.33 -1.15 1.13
CA SER A 33 -4.58 0.24 0.73
C SER A 33 -5.35 0.32 -0.58
N LYS A 34 -4.96 -0.49 -1.58
CA LYS A 34 -5.66 -0.54 -2.86
C LYS A 34 -7.11 -1.01 -2.70
N GLU A 35 -7.34 -2.08 -1.94
CA GLU A 35 -8.70 -2.57 -1.66
C GLU A 35 -9.54 -1.52 -0.93
N ALA A 36 -8.97 -0.86 0.08
CA ALA A 36 -9.65 0.19 0.84
C ALA A 36 -10.11 1.35 -0.05
N VAL A 37 -9.26 1.80 -0.99
CA VAL A 37 -9.62 2.86 -1.93
C VAL A 37 -10.74 2.42 -2.85
N TYR A 38 -10.58 1.27 -3.54
CA TYR A 38 -11.57 0.83 -4.52
C TYR A 38 -12.93 0.52 -3.88
N LYS A 39 -12.95 -0.23 -2.78
CA LYS A 39 -14.21 -0.56 -2.09
C LYS A 39 -14.80 0.62 -1.33
N GLY A 40 -13.96 1.53 -0.86
CA GLY A 40 -14.42 2.76 -0.22
C GLY A 40 -15.18 3.68 -1.17
N LEU A 41 -14.85 3.66 -2.47
CA LEU A 41 -15.58 4.41 -3.50
C LEU A 41 -17.00 3.87 -3.75
N ASP A 42 -17.26 2.61 -3.41
CA ASP A 42 -18.58 1.99 -3.54
C ASP A 42 -19.48 2.25 -2.32
N GLU A 43 -18.94 2.84 -1.23
CA GLU A 43 -19.71 3.14 -0.03
C GLU A 43 -20.48 4.46 -0.20
N PRO A 44 -21.70 4.56 0.37
CA PRO A 44 -22.54 5.75 0.24
C PRO A 44 -21.92 7.02 0.83
N THR A 45 -21.12 6.88 1.88
CA THR A 45 -20.49 8.02 2.57
C THR A 45 -19.03 7.71 2.96
N LEU A 46 -18.25 8.76 3.12
CA LEU A 46 -16.88 8.65 3.62
C LEU A 46 -16.83 8.02 5.03
N ALA A 47 -17.81 8.33 5.87
CA ALA A 47 -17.90 7.78 7.23
C ALA A 47 -18.09 6.25 7.19
N GLU A 48 -18.95 5.77 6.31
CA GLU A 48 -19.17 4.33 6.08
C GLU A 48 -17.92 3.66 5.48
N ALA A 49 -17.29 4.31 4.50
CA ALA A 49 -16.04 3.83 3.92
C ALA A 49 -14.94 3.64 4.97
N ILE A 50 -14.73 4.64 5.85
CA ILE A 50 -13.72 4.57 6.91
C ILE A 50 -14.13 3.55 7.99
N GLY A 51 -15.36 3.63 8.49
CA GLY A 51 -15.86 2.74 9.55
C GLY A 51 -15.96 1.27 9.14
N GLY A 52 -16.17 1.02 7.84
CA GLY A 52 -16.33 -0.32 7.29
C GLY A 52 -15.06 -1.03 6.86
N GLN A 53 -13.88 -0.42 6.97
CA GLN A 53 -12.64 -0.98 6.40
C GLN A 53 -12.30 -2.38 6.90
N MET A 54 -12.61 -2.71 8.15
CA MET A 54 -12.35 -4.03 8.72
C MET A 54 -13.16 -5.17 8.08
N LYS A 55 -14.19 -4.86 7.28
CA LYS A 55 -14.92 -5.88 6.50
C LYS A 55 -14.12 -6.36 5.27
N TYR A 56 -13.12 -5.60 4.83
CA TYR A 56 -12.36 -5.90 3.62
C TYR A 56 -11.32 -6.98 3.88
N PRO A 57 -11.27 -8.04 3.04
CA PRO A 57 -10.37 -9.18 3.26
C PRO A 57 -8.88 -8.81 3.32
N ALA A 58 -8.40 -7.92 2.44
CA ALA A 58 -6.98 -7.55 2.44
C ALA A 58 -6.60 -6.73 3.67
N ILE A 59 -7.50 -5.89 4.20
CA ILE A 59 -7.29 -5.18 5.46
C ILE A 59 -7.15 -6.17 6.62
N ARG A 60 -8.07 -7.14 6.72
CA ARG A 60 -7.98 -8.17 7.78
C ARG A 60 -6.71 -9.01 7.65
N ALA A 61 -6.35 -9.39 6.42
CA ALA A 61 -5.12 -10.14 6.16
C ALA A 61 -3.88 -9.35 6.58
N LEU A 62 -3.84 -8.04 6.32
CA LEU A 62 -2.74 -7.17 6.77
C LEU A 62 -2.58 -7.22 8.28
N PHE A 63 -3.65 -7.02 9.06
CA PHE A 63 -3.57 -7.02 10.52
C PHE A 63 -3.11 -8.35 11.11
N GLY A 64 -3.37 -9.47 10.43
CA GLY A 64 -2.90 -10.81 10.81
C GLY A 64 -1.51 -11.18 10.30
N SER A 65 -0.88 -10.34 9.48
CA SER A 65 0.35 -10.68 8.75
C SER A 65 1.63 -10.53 9.57
N GLU A 66 2.70 -11.20 9.12
CA GLU A 66 4.05 -10.97 9.64
C GLU A 66 4.54 -9.54 9.30
N ASP A 67 4.15 -9.02 8.14
CA ASP A 67 4.51 -7.67 7.68
C ASP A 67 3.96 -6.58 8.60
N PHE A 68 2.76 -6.78 9.18
CA PHE A 68 2.17 -5.83 10.13
C PHE A 68 3.02 -5.64 11.39
N LYS A 69 3.72 -6.69 11.81
CA LYS A 69 4.65 -6.64 12.95
C LYS A 69 6.03 -6.13 12.55
N GLU A 70 6.48 -6.55 11.36
CA GLU A 70 7.81 -6.19 10.85
C GLU A 70 7.98 -4.68 10.67
N GLY A 71 6.99 -3.99 10.11
CA GLY A 71 7.06 -2.56 9.86
C GLY A 71 7.42 -1.73 11.10
N PRO A 72 6.59 -1.75 12.15
CA PRO A 72 6.88 -1.04 13.40
C PRO A 72 8.20 -1.49 14.06
N MET A 73 8.53 -2.78 13.99
CA MET A 73 9.74 -3.33 14.58
C MET A 73 10.99 -2.84 13.84
N ALA A 74 11.02 -2.87 12.51
CA ALA A 74 12.09 -2.35 11.71
C ALA A 74 12.30 -0.85 11.93
N PHE A 75 11.20 -0.09 12.00
CA PHE A 75 11.23 1.33 12.31
C PHE A 75 11.85 1.62 13.68
N ALA A 76 11.41 0.93 14.74
CA ALA A 76 11.95 1.09 16.09
C ALA A 76 13.44 0.73 16.16
N GLN A 77 13.86 -0.27 15.40
CA GLN A 77 15.25 -0.74 15.33
C GLN A 77 16.12 0.06 14.33
N LYS A 78 15.55 1.05 13.64
CA LYS A 78 16.22 1.87 12.62
C LYS A 78 16.92 1.04 11.53
N ARG A 79 16.30 -0.04 11.10
CA ARG A 79 16.77 -0.92 10.03
C ARG A 79 15.78 -1.00 8.88
N ALA A 80 16.24 -1.45 7.74
CA ALA A 80 15.36 -1.77 6.62
C ALA A 80 14.42 -2.92 6.99
N PRO A 81 13.12 -2.84 6.63
CA PRO A 81 12.17 -3.92 6.85
C PRO A 81 12.43 -5.09 5.91
N GLN A 82 12.06 -6.28 6.36
CA GLN A 82 12.16 -7.52 5.58
C GLN A 82 10.75 -8.05 5.32
N TRP A 83 10.11 -7.55 4.28
CA TRP A 83 8.75 -7.93 3.93
C TRP A 83 8.66 -9.37 3.46
N LYS A 84 7.66 -10.10 3.94
CA LYS A 84 7.42 -11.50 3.58
C LYS A 84 6.14 -11.68 2.75
N GLY A 85 5.27 -10.67 2.72
CA GLY A 85 4.03 -10.69 1.96
C GLY A 85 2.95 -11.62 2.54
N ARG A 86 3.07 -11.96 3.80
CA ARG A 86 2.16 -12.86 4.52
C ARG A 86 2.01 -12.48 5.99
#